data_dc940c0336bc7e39da65f31a8b45659a
#
_entry.id   dc940c0336bc7e39da65f31a8b45659a
#
_cell.length_a   1.000
_cell.length_b   1.000
_cell.length_c   1.000
_cell.angle_alpha   90.00
_cell.angle_beta   90.00
_cell.angle_gamma   90.00
#
_symmetry.space_group_name_H-M   'P 1'
#
loop_
_entity.id
_entity.type
_entity.pdbx_description
1 polymer ?
#
loop_
_entity_poly.entity_id
_entity_poly.type
_entity_poly.pdbx_seq_one_letter_code
_entity_poly.pdbx_strand_id
1 'polypeptide(L)'
;IGLGIPAEPLFRSRSLKAALAPSANVTYGTGDYALWKSFHFTTYEQEITTYPNLAAEFNVVFPTADLLPAGRVVWSSQTGYYKSYCSANTTTVPNMKTRACTVSEGIGYGMLLAYFNGDDDTFLRLWNYSRAFREYSNRKLMPWITQSFHWTEVDNSSATDADEDIATALILMYFKSCNALYLQDAMSLINAIWDAEVNPTNLLIYSGDEDMWKGANPVYNLSYFSPVALRLFAIVDVAHNWTGVLNAMYAYMQQVQNAGTGVFPDWSDGAGNAIKPANGS
;
A
#
# COMPACT_ATOMS: atom_id res chain seq x y z
N ILE A 1 -5.40 14.83 24.32
CA ILE A 1 -4.22 15.68 24.09
C ILE A 1 -4.16 15.84 22.59
N GLY A 2 -4.70 16.98 22.09
CA GLY A 2 -4.73 17.27 20.66
C GLY A 2 -3.31 17.44 20.16
N LEU A 3 -2.87 16.59 19.25
CA LEU A 3 -1.68 16.81 18.44
C LEU A 3 -1.97 18.03 17.58
N GLY A 4 -1.53 19.20 18.04
CA GLY A 4 -1.57 20.43 17.28
C GLY A 4 -0.61 20.36 16.11
N ILE A 5 -1.03 19.72 15.03
CA ILE A 5 -0.37 19.84 13.72
C ILE A 5 -0.71 21.25 13.24
N PRO A 6 0.28 22.15 13.08
CA PRO A 6 0.01 23.45 12.51
C PRO A 6 -0.42 23.25 11.04
N ALA A 7 -1.71 23.24 10.79
CA ALA A 7 -2.25 23.10 9.43
C ALA A 7 -1.85 24.29 8.51
N GLU A 8 -1.47 25.41 9.07
CA GLU A 8 -1.24 26.64 8.33
C GLU A 8 0.05 26.76 7.50
N PRO A 9 1.24 26.24 7.90
CA PRO A 9 2.44 26.41 7.09
C PRO A 9 2.44 25.64 5.78
N LEU A 10 1.77 24.49 5.72
CA LEU A 10 1.71 23.64 4.53
C LEU A 10 0.78 24.19 3.44
N PHE A 11 -0.17 25.03 3.81
CA PHE A 11 -1.17 25.58 2.89
C PHE A 11 -0.79 26.90 2.21
N ARG A 12 0.30 27.55 2.61
CA ARG A 12 0.70 28.83 2.01
C ARG A 12 1.20 28.72 0.59
N SER A 13 1.52 27.54 0.11
CA SER A 13 1.95 27.36 -1.27
C SER A 13 0.79 26.88 -2.14
N ARG A 14 0.03 27.84 -2.70
CA ARG A 14 -0.87 27.57 -3.83
C ARG A 14 -0.17 26.78 -4.94
N SER A 15 1.15 26.92 -5.05
CA SER A 15 2.00 26.23 -6.01
C SER A 15 2.11 24.72 -5.73
N LEU A 16 2.22 24.28 -4.46
CA LEU A 16 2.32 22.87 -4.14
C LEU A 16 0.98 22.16 -4.38
N LYS A 17 -0.13 22.78 -3.98
CA LYS A 17 -1.47 22.22 -4.23
C LYS A 17 -1.76 22.10 -5.73
N ALA A 18 -1.36 23.09 -6.53
CA ALA A 18 -1.51 23.04 -7.97
C ALA A 18 -0.60 22.00 -8.64
N ALA A 19 0.62 21.79 -8.11
CA ALA A 19 1.56 20.81 -8.63
C ALA A 19 1.15 19.34 -8.32
N LEU A 20 0.45 19.13 -7.20
CA LEU A 20 -0.01 17.80 -6.77
C LEU A 20 -1.45 17.49 -7.22
N ALA A 21 -2.19 18.48 -7.69
CA ALA A 21 -3.52 18.24 -8.24
C ALA A 21 -3.41 17.53 -9.60
N PRO A 22 -4.31 16.57 -9.89
CA PRO A 22 -4.41 16.03 -11.24
C PRO A 22 -4.55 17.15 -12.25
N SER A 23 -3.81 17.09 -13.37
CA SER A 23 -3.94 18.10 -14.42
C SER A 23 -5.35 18.05 -15.01
N ALA A 24 -6.07 19.15 -14.94
CA ALA A 24 -7.40 19.27 -15.54
C ALA A 24 -7.41 19.05 -17.07
N ASN A 25 -6.24 19.10 -17.71
CA ASN A 25 -6.08 18.96 -19.15
C ASN A 25 -5.58 17.57 -19.58
N VAL A 26 -5.29 16.68 -18.65
CA VAL A 26 -4.97 15.28 -18.98
C VAL A 26 -6.27 14.50 -18.99
N THR A 27 -6.77 14.24 -20.17
CA THR A 27 -7.79 13.19 -20.36
C THR A 27 -7.05 11.87 -20.18
N TYR A 28 -6.93 11.42 -18.93
CA TYR A 28 -6.52 10.04 -18.67
C TYR A 28 -7.49 9.16 -19.43
N GLY A 29 -6.99 8.09 -20.05
CA GLY A 29 -7.81 7.18 -20.82
C GLY A 29 -8.98 6.63 -20.01
N THR A 30 -10.08 7.35 -20.00
CA THR A 30 -11.30 7.00 -19.25
C THR A 30 -11.77 5.60 -19.57
N GLY A 31 -11.44 5.10 -20.79
CA GLY A 31 -11.67 3.74 -21.21
C GLY A 31 -10.80 2.73 -20.45
N ASP A 32 -9.53 3.00 -20.27
CA ASP A 32 -8.60 2.08 -19.62
C ASP A 32 -8.86 1.96 -18.13
N TYR A 33 -9.13 3.07 -17.44
CA TYR A 33 -9.52 3.04 -16.03
C TYR A 33 -10.85 2.31 -15.82
N ALA A 34 -11.86 2.59 -16.63
CA ALA A 34 -13.15 1.90 -16.55
C ALA A 34 -13.00 0.40 -16.81
N LEU A 35 -12.14 0.01 -17.74
CA LEU A 35 -11.84 -1.37 -18.05
C LEU A 35 -11.12 -2.04 -16.86
N TRP A 36 -10.06 -1.41 -16.32
CA TRP A 36 -9.38 -1.88 -15.14
C TRP A 36 -10.37 -2.09 -13.97
N LYS A 37 -11.19 -1.09 -13.68
CA LYS A 37 -12.18 -1.14 -12.60
C LYS A 37 -13.17 -2.29 -12.80
N SER A 38 -13.62 -2.54 -14.01
CA SER A 38 -14.58 -3.61 -14.33
C SER A 38 -13.99 -5.02 -14.09
N PHE A 39 -12.69 -5.21 -14.27
CA PHE A 39 -12.02 -6.50 -14.10
C PHE A 39 -11.44 -6.71 -12.69
N HIS A 40 -10.97 -5.65 -12.08
CA HIS A 40 -10.13 -5.75 -10.88
C HIS A 40 -10.75 -5.16 -9.61
N PHE A 41 -11.85 -4.44 -9.70
CA PHE A 41 -12.46 -3.83 -8.53
C PHE A 41 -13.79 -4.49 -8.20
N THR A 42 -14.00 -4.80 -6.90
CA THR A 42 -15.28 -5.28 -6.36
C THR A 42 -15.59 -4.61 -5.04
N THR A 43 -16.87 -4.54 -4.70
CA THR A 43 -17.32 -3.95 -3.45
C THR A 43 -17.82 -5.00 -2.46
N TYR A 44 -17.85 -4.63 -1.18
CA TYR A 44 -18.42 -5.45 -0.12
C TYR A 44 -19.87 -5.87 -0.45
N GLU A 45 -20.70 -4.92 -0.90
CA GLU A 45 -22.09 -5.15 -1.24
C GLU A 45 -22.25 -6.13 -2.43
N GLN A 46 -21.37 -6.04 -3.42
CA GLN A 46 -21.36 -6.97 -4.56
C GLN A 46 -21.01 -8.39 -4.10
N GLU A 47 -20.01 -8.53 -3.23
CA GLU A 47 -19.60 -9.84 -2.75
C GLU A 47 -20.65 -10.49 -1.84
N ILE A 48 -21.25 -9.79 -0.90
CA ILE A 48 -22.30 -10.35 -0.05
C ILE A 48 -23.59 -10.68 -0.84
N THR A 49 -23.88 -9.92 -1.91
CA THR A 49 -25.01 -10.22 -2.80
C THR A 49 -24.74 -11.50 -3.59
N THR A 50 -23.52 -11.65 -4.09
CA THR A 50 -23.11 -12.85 -4.85
C THR A 50 -23.02 -14.09 -3.95
N TYR A 51 -22.66 -13.89 -2.68
CA TYR A 51 -22.38 -14.94 -1.70
C TYR A 51 -23.06 -14.66 -0.36
N PRO A 52 -24.39 -14.68 -0.26
CA PRO A 52 -25.12 -14.24 0.93
C PRO A 52 -24.78 -15.06 2.20
N ASN A 53 -24.37 -16.31 2.05
CA ASN A 53 -23.99 -17.16 3.18
C ASN A 53 -22.68 -16.73 3.86
N LEU A 54 -21.91 -15.82 3.23
CA LEU A 54 -20.65 -15.34 3.75
C LEU A 54 -20.77 -13.98 4.46
N ALA A 55 -21.95 -13.36 4.43
CA ALA A 55 -22.15 -12.05 5.05
C ALA A 55 -21.78 -12.06 6.56
N ALA A 56 -22.08 -13.16 7.26
CA ALA A 56 -21.72 -13.32 8.66
C ALA A 56 -20.20 -13.44 8.88
N GLU A 57 -19.48 -14.04 7.93
CA GLU A 57 -18.01 -14.17 7.97
C GLU A 57 -17.33 -12.85 7.65
N PHE A 58 -17.87 -12.08 6.70
CA PHE A 58 -17.34 -10.76 6.36
C PHE A 58 -17.42 -9.77 7.52
N ASN A 59 -18.43 -9.88 8.35
CA ASN A 59 -18.59 -9.04 9.54
C ASN A 59 -17.49 -9.23 10.59
N VAL A 60 -16.62 -10.22 10.47
CA VAL A 60 -15.49 -10.40 11.38
C VAL A 60 -14.45 -9.28 11.20
N VAL A 61 -14.22 -8.83 9.97
CA VAL A 61 -13.26 -7.74 9.68
C VAL A 61 -13.96 -6.38 9.55
N PHE A 62 -15.22 -6.37 9.07
CA PHE A 62 -15.99 -5.16 8.83
C PHE A 62 -17.22 -5.05 9.78
N PRO A 63 -16.99 -5.07 11.11
CA PRO A 63 -18.10 -5.05 12.07
C PRO A 63 -18.70 -3.66 12.27
N THR A 64 -18.00 -2.60 11.83
CA THR A 64 -18.37 -1.21 12.14
C THR A 64 -18.82 -0.45 10.89
N ALA A 65 -19.85 0.37 11.06
CA ALA A 65 -20.42 1.14 9.96
C ALA A 65 -19.47 2.20 9.39
N ASP A 66 -18.46 2.62 10.15
CA ASP A 66 -17.47 3.62 9.76
C ASP A 66 -16.38 3.08 8.82
N LEU A 67 -16.28 1.75 8.67
CA LEU A 67 -15.43 1.09 7.67
C LEU A 67 -16.19 0.75 6.38
N LEU A 68 -17.45 1.11 6.28
CA LEU A 68 -18.25 0.97 5.08
C LEU A 68 -18.56 2.36 4.48
N PRO A 69 -18.70 2.48 3.17
CA PRO A 69 -18.61 1.43 2.16
C PRO A 69 -17.18 0.97 1.91
N ALA A 70 -16.97 -0.31 1.63
CA ALA A 70 -15.66 -0.89 1.36
C ALA A 70 -15.59 -1.53 -0.04
N GLY A 71 -14.39 -1.55 -0.59
CA GLY A 71 -14.09 -2.21 -1.87
C GLY A 71 -12.64 -2.66 -1.91
N ARG A 72 -12.34 -3.63 -2.75
CA ARG A 72 -11.01 -4.22 -2.87
C ARG A 72 -10.59 -4.42 -4.33
N VAL A 73 -9.30 -4.55 -4.53
CA VAL A 73 -8.73 -4.97 -5.82
C VAL A 73 -8.59 -6.49 -5.84
N VAL A 74 -9.18 -7.10 -6.82
CA VAL A 74 -9.05 -8.54 -7.12
C VAL A 74 -7.73 -8.74 -7.84
N TRP A 75 -6.75 -9.42 -7.19
CA TRP A 75 -5.39 -9.51 -7.72
C TRP A 75 -5.12 -10.81 -8.47
N SER A 76 -5.36 -11.94 -7.86
CA SER A 76 -5.05 -13.23 -8.46
C SER A 76 -6.11 -14.29 -8.19
N SER A 77 -6.29 -15.17 -9.16
CA SER A 77 -7.35 -16.17 -9.18
C SER A 77 -6.85 -17.61 -9.07
N GLN A 78 -5.82 -17.94 -8.36
CA GLN A 78 -5.53 -19.36 -8.09
C GLN A 78 -4.43 -20.02 -8.93
N THR A 79 -3.57 -19.30 -9.61
CA THR A 79 -2.44 -19.91 -10.34
C THR A 79 -1.10 -19.48 -9.78
N GLY A 80 -0.10 -20.36 -9.85
CA GLY A 80 1.27 -20.05 -9.45
C GLY A 80 1.47 -19.90 -7.94
N TYR A 81 2.30 -18.97 -7.54
CA TYR A 81 2.69 -18.69 -6.16
C TYR A 81 1.49 -18.39 -5.25
N TYR A 82 0.53 -17.60 -5.74
CA TYR A 82 -0.66 -17.22 -4.97
C TYR A 82 -1.65 -18.36 -4.71
N LYS A 83 -1.51 -19.51 -5.37
CA LYS A 83 -2.41 -20.65 -5.19
C LYS A 83 -2.46 -21.15 -3.76
N SER A 84 -1.32 -21.17 -3.08
CA SER A 84 -1.23 -21.61 -1.67
C SER A 84 -1.90 -20.64 -0.72
N TYR A 85 -1.86 -19.35 -1.02
CA TYR A 85 -2.41 -18.27 -0.20
C TYR A 85 -3.89 -17.99 -0.53
N CYS A 86 -4.25 -18.07 -1.81
CA CYS A 86 -5.60 -17.70 -2.28
C CYS A 86 -6.54 -18.89 -2.42
N SER A 87 -6.05 -20.12 -2.38
CA SER A 87 -6.89 -21.31 -2.28
C SER A 87 -7.32 -21.49 -0.83
N ALA A 88 -8.34 -20.76 -0.42
CA ALA A 88 -8.93 -20.92 0.89
C ALA A 88 -9.21 -22.38 1.20
N ASN A 89 -9.09 -22.71 2.46
CA ASN A 89 -9.48 -24.01 2.99
C ASN A 89 -10.94 -24.28 2.59
N THR A 90 -11.10 -25.11 1.56
CA THR A 90 -12.37 -25.36 0.88
C THR A 90 -13.38 -26.10 1.74
N THR A 91 -12.97 -26.51 2.94
CA THR A 91 -13.85 -27.19 3.91
C THR A 91 -14.67 -26.20 4.74
N THR A 92 -14.17 -25.01 4.98
CA THR A 92 -14.87 -24.00 5.80
C THR A 92 -15.68 -23.00 4.97
N VAL A 93 -15.24 -22.71 3.72
CA VAL A 93 -15.93 -21.75 2.85
C VAL A 93 -15.95 -22.26 1.40
N PRO A 94 -16.94 -23.07 1.03
CA PRO A 94 -16.97 -23.80 -0.25
C PRO A 94 -16.81 -22.96 -1.50
N ASN A 95 -17.16 -21.68 -1.47
CA ASN A 95 -17.16 -20.78 -2.63
C ASN A 95 -15.96 -19.81 -2.68
N MET A 96 -15.05 -19.86 -1.72
CA MET A 96 -13.84 -19.02 -1.78
C MET A 96 -12.84 -19.44 -2.88
N LYS A 97 -13.00 -20.62 -3.46
CA LYS A 97 -12.19 -21.05 -4.62
C LYS A 97 -12.20 -20.09 -5.81
N THR A 98 -13.26 -19.31 -5.96
CA THR A 98 -13.44 -18.38 -7.06
C THR A 98 -13.05 -16.96 -6.69
N ARG A 99 -12.66 -16.72 -5.43
CA ARG A 99 -12.27 -15.40 -4.94
C ARG A 99 -10.78 -15.26 -4.95
N ALA A 100 -10.31 -14.44 -5.84
CA ALA A 100 -8.94 -14.03 -5.84
C ALA A 100 -8.57 -13.30 -4.54
N CYS A 101 -7.32 -13.41 -4.13
CA CYS A 101 -6.78 -12.59 -3.07
C CYS A 101 -6.77 -11.10 -3.46
N THR A 102 -6.59 -10.29 -2.46
CA THR A 102 -6.15 -8.91 -2.58
C THR A 102 -4.72 -8.84 -2.04
N VAL A 103 -3.83 -8.18 -2.76
CA VAL A 103 -2.52 -7.79 -2.22
C VAL A 103 -2.52 -6.30 -1.91
N SER A 104 -1.72 -5.89 -0.94
CA SER A 104 -1.66 -4.50 -0.51
C SER A 104 -1.20 -3.56 -1.62
N GLU A 105 -0.31 -4.02 -2.51
CA GLU A 105 0.10 -3.28 -3.72
C GLU A 105 -1.10 -2.98 -4.62
N GLY A 106 -2.01 -3.94 -4.77
CA GLY A 106 -3.27 -3.72 -5.51
C GLY A 106 -4.13 -2.62 -4.91
N ILE A 107 -4.15 -2.51 -3.58
CA ILE A 107 -4.86 -1.43 -2.89
C ILE A 107 -4.17 -0.08 -3.12
N GLY A 108 -2.86 0.00 -2.95
CA GLY A 108 -2.08 1.21 -3.21
C GLY A 108 -2.27 1.71 -4.64
N TYR A 109 -2.06 0.83 -5.63
CA TYR A 109 -2.29 1.15 -7.06
C TYR A 109 -3.73 1.57 -7.33
N GLY A 110 -4.70 0.86 -6.75
CA GLY A 110 -6.12 1.18 -6.90
C GLY A 110 -6.48 2.56 -6.36
N MET A 111 -5.94 2.94 -5.19
CA MET A 111 -6.14 4.26 -4.60
C MET A 111 -5.51 5.36 -5.47
N LEU A 112 -4.29 5.17 -5.97
CA LEU A 112 -3.64 6.12 -6.88
C LEU A 112 -4.40 6.25 -8.19
N LEU A 113 -4.83 5.14 -8.80
CA LEU A 113 -5.64 5.14 -10.01
C LEU A 113 -6.96 5.88 -9.81
N ALA A 114 -7.66 5.62 -8.70
CA ALA A 114 -8.90 6.31 -8.38
C ALA A 114 -8.69 7.81 -8.18
N TYR A 115 -7.62 8.20 -7.46
CA TYR A 115 -7.25 9.61 -7.27
C TYR A 115 -7.02 10.33 -8.61
N PHE A 116 -6.19 9.76 -9.48
CA PHE A 116 -5.85 10.38 -10.77
C PHE A 116 -7.02 10.43 -11.75
N ASN A 117 -8.00 9.53 -11.61
CA ASN A 117 -9.22 9.54 -12.42
C ASN A 117 -10.39 10.29 -11.78
N GLY A 118 -10.21 10.86 -10.58
CA GLY A 118 -11.25 11.64 -9.90
C GLY A 118 -12.40 10.77 -9.34
N ASP A 119 -12.17 9.49 -9.16
CA ASP A 119 -13.15 8.53 -8.63
C ASP A 119 -13.05 8.44 -7.09
N ASP A 120 -13.61 9.45 -6.43
CA ASP A 120 -13.53 9.58 -4.99
C ASP A 120 -14.29 8.47 -4.24
N ASP A 121 -15.33 7.87 -4.83
CA ASP A 121 -16.05 6.72 -4.26
C ASP A 121 -15.15 5.46 -4.23
N THR A 122 -14.51 5.13 -5.33
CA THR A 122 -13.57 4.00 -5.37
C THR A 122 -12.40 4.23 -4.41
N PHE A 123 -11.85 5.44 -4.36
CA PHE A 123 -10.81 5.80 -3.42
C PHE A 123 -11.24 5.54 -1.96
N LEU A 124 -12.40 6.06 -1.57
CA LEU A 124 -12.95 5.88 -0.22
C LEU A 124 -13.11 4.40 0.14
N ARG A 125 -13.63 3.61 -0.78
CA ARG A 125 -13.87 2.17 -0.59
C ARG A 125 -12.57 1.40 -0.38
N LEU A 126 -11.53 1.69 -1.16
CA LEU A 126 -10.21 1.07 -1.04
C LEU A 126 -9.51 1.51 0.25
N TRP A 127 -9.60 2.79 0.61
CA TRP A 127 -9.09 3.29 1.88
C TRP A 127 -9.74 2.61 3.07
N ASN A 128 -11.07 2.47 3.09
CA ASN A 128 -11.78 1.78 4.16
C ASN A 128 -11.37 0.30 4.24
N TYR A 129 -11.14 -0.35 3.11
CA TYR A 129 -10.61 -1.72 3.08
C TYR A 129 -9.22 -1.80 3.74
N SER A 130 -8.30 -0.95 3.36
CA SER A 130 -6.97 -0.86 3.97
C SER A 130 -7.05 -0.63 5.47
N ARG A 131 -7.86 0.36 5.92
CA ARG A 131 -8.06 0.66 7.33
C ARG A 131 -8.56 -0.55 8.12
N ALA A 132 -9.55 -1.25 7.61
CA ALA A 132 -10.14 -2.40 8.27
C ALA A 132 -9.07 -3.47 8.59
N PHE A 133 -8.22 -3.79 7.63
CA PHE A 133 -7.17 -4.80 7.83
C PHE A 133 -6.03 -4.29 8.73
N ARG A 134 -5.65 -3.03 8.64
CA ARG A 134 -4.65 -2.43 9.54
C ARG A 134 -5.13 -2.35 10.99
N GLU A 135 -6.38 -1.98 11.20
CA GLU A 135 -7.00 -1.91 12.53
C GLU A 135 -7.16 -3.32 13.12
N TYR A 136 -7.61 -4.29 12.31
CA TYR A 136 -7.80 -5.67 12.76
C TYR A 136 -6.49 -6.35 13.13
N SER A 137 -5.45 -6.19 12.33
CA SER A 137 -4.12 -6.76 12.58
C SER A 137 -3.40 -6.11 13.76
N ASN A 138 -3.87 -4.94 14.21
CA ASN A 138 -3.23 -4.11 15.24
C ASN A 138 -1.77 -3.74 14.93
N ARG A 139 -1.38 -3.76 13.64
CA ARG A 139 0.01 -3.52 13.19
C ARG A 139 0.21 -2.16 12.55
N LYS A 140 -0.87 -1.44 12.23
CA LYS A 140 -0.90 -0.17 11.48
C LYS A 140 -0.40 -0.25 10.03
N LEU A 141 0.36 -1.28 9.66
CA LEU A 141 0.75 -1.63 8.29
C LEU A 141 -0.24 -2.64 7.72
N MET A 142 -0.51 -2.59 6.43
CA MET A 142 -1.45 -3.51 5.82
C MET A 142 -0.79 -4.88 5.60
N PRO A 143 -1.43 -6.02 5.95
CA PRO A 143 -0.96 -7.33 5.52
C PRO A 143 -0.80 -7.36 3.99
N TRP A 144 0.36 -7.85 3.51
CA TRP A 144 0.65 -7.85 2.08
C TRP A 144 -0.36 -8.64 1.24
N ILE A 145 -1.02 -9.63 1.87
CA ILE A 145 -2.05 -10.45 1.23
C ILE A 145 -3.25 -10.69 2.14
N THR A 146 -4.44 -10.53 1.59
CA THR A 146 -5.72 -10.72 2.29
C THR A 146 -6.66 -11.56 1.44
N GLN A 147 -7.63 -12.23 2.08
CA GLN A 147 -8.66 -12.99 1.37
C GLN A 147 -10.00 -12.27 1.46
N SER A 148 -10.45 -11.69 0.33
CA SER A 148 -11.76 -11.04 0.27
C SER A 148 -11.94 -10.00 1.39
N PHE A 149 -13.12 -9.93 2.00
CA PHE A 149 -13.44 -9.10 3.16
C PHE A 149 -13.37 -9.87 4.48
N HIS A 150 -12.74 -11.01 4.48
CA HIS A 150 -12.63 -11.88 5.62
C HIS A 150 -11.18 -11.94 6.11
N TRP A 151 -10.99 -11.86 7.44
CA TRP A 151 -9.70 -12.13 8.03
C TRP A 151 -9.46 -13.63 8.05
N THR A 152 -8.53 -14.08 7.23
CA THR A 152 -7.82 -15.33 7.45
C THR A 152 -6.37 -14.95 7.60
N GLU A 153 -5.74 -15.42 8.64
CA GLU A 153 -4.32 -15.24 8.86
C GLU A 153 -3.55 -16.01 7.78
N VAL A 154 -3.40 -15.40 6.63
CA VAL A 154 -2.67 -16.00 5.51
C VAL A 154 -1.20 -15.69 5.64
N ASP A 155 -0.89 -14.44 5.85
CA ASP A 155 0.43 -13.88 6.11
C ASP A 155 0.23 -12.46 6.63
N ASN A 156 0.81 -12.19 7.79
CA ASN A 156 0.57 -10.92 8.49
C ASN A 156 1.70 -9.91 8.28
N SER A 157 2.69 -10.20 7.44
CA SER A 157 3.75 -9.26 7.07
C SER A 157 3.22 -8.14 6.18
N SER A 158 3.93 -7.01 6.16
CA SER A 158 3.65 -5.92 5.23
C SER A 158 4.48 -6.04 3.95
N ALA A 159 4.10 -5.25 2.94
CA ALA A 159 4.90 -4.96 1.76
C ALA A 159 5.10 -3.45 1.67
N THR A 160 6.34 -3.01 1.81
CA THR A 160 6.67 -1.60 2.04
C THR A 160 6.29 -0.69 0.86
N ASP A 161 6.42 -1.16 -0.37
CA ASP A 161 5.99 -0.43 -1.57
C ASP A 161 4.49 -0.13 -1.55
N ALA A 162 3.69 -1.07 -1.06
CA ALA A 162 2.26 -0.87 -0.91
C ALA A 162 1.93 0.14 0.18
N ASP A 163 2.60 0.09 1.32
CA ASP A 163 2.40 1.04 2.41
C ASP A 163 2.82 2.46 2.00
N GLU A 164 3.91 2.59 1.24
CA GLU A 164 4.33 3.85 0.61
C GLU A 164 3.27 4.40 -0.36
N ASP A 165 2.70 3.57 -1.20
CA ASP A 165 1.69 3.96 -2.18
C ASP A 165 0.36 4.36 -1.51
N ILE A 166 -0.08 3.61 -0.49
CA ILE A 166 -1.27 3.94 0.29
C ILE A 166 -1.09 5.29 1.01
N ALA A 167 0.06 5.50 1.68
CA ALA A 167 0.37 6.76 2.35
C ALA A 167 0.44 7.93 1.35
N THR A 168 1.07 7.71 0.20
CA THR A 168 1.13 8.68 -0.90
C THR A 168 -0.27 9.06 -1.39
N ALA A 169 -1.13 8.09 -1.66
CA ALA A 169 -2.49 8.32 -2.11
C ALA A 169 -3.31 9.13 -1.09
N LEU A 170 -3.15 8.84 0.20
CA LEU A 170 -3.79 9.57 1.28
C LEU A 170 -3.32 11.03 1.36
N ILE A 171 -2.01 11.29 1.24
CA ILE A 171 -1.45 12.64 1.20
C ILE A 171 -2.02 13.41 0.01
N LEU A 172 -2.04 12.81 -1.17
CA LEU A 172 -2.57 13.43 -2.38
C LEU A 172 -4.07 13.76 -2.22
N MET A 173 -4.85 12.84 -1.65
CA MET A 173 -6.28 13.06 -1.40
C MET A 173 -6.51 14.14 -0.34
N TYR A 174 -5.66 14.24 0.69
CA TYR A 174 -5.69 15.35 1.63
C TYR A 174 -5.46 16.69 0.93
N PHE A 175 -4.45 16.79 0.07
CA PHE A 175 -4.21 18.05 -0.68
C PHE A 175 -5.35 18.40 -1.62
N LYS A 176 -6.04 17.42 -2.19
CA LYS A 176 -7.21 17.62 -3.04
C LYS A 176 -8.42 18.10 -2.24
N SER A 177 -8.76 17.42 -1.16
CA SER A 177 -10.04 17.55 -0.45
C SER A 177 -10.00 18.47 0.76
N CYS A 178 -8.81 18.71 1.33
CA CYS A 178 -8.60 19.34 2.64
C CYS A 178 -9.24 18.57 3.82
N ASN A 179 -9.58 17.29 3.63
CA ASN A 179 -10.12 16.45 4.72
C ASN A 179 -8.96 15.94 5.58
N ALA A 180 -8.91 16.42 6.83
CA ALA A 180 -7.85 16.10 7.77
C ALA A 180 -7.73 14.61 8.11
N LEU A 181 -8.80 13.82 7.94
CA LEU A 181 -8.76 12.38 8.22
C LEU A 181 -7.77 11.65 7.32
N TYR A 182 -7.64 12.06 6.06
CA TYR A 182 -6.65 11.47 5.15
C TYR A 182 -5.22 11.73 5.62
N LEU A 183 -4.92 12.96 6.06
CA LEU A 183 -3.58 13.25 6.58
C LEU A 183 -3.29 12.55 7.90
N GLN A 184 -4.28 12.45 8.79
CA GLN A 184 -4.13 11.75 10.07
C GLN A 184 -3.79 10.27 9.86
N ASP A 185 -4.48 9.62 8.93
CA ASP A 185 -4.22 8.22 8.60
C ASP A 185 -2.89 8.05 7.87
N ALA A 186 -2.57 8.95 6.92
CA ALA A 186 -1.26 8.96 6.27
C ALA A 186 -0.12 9.09 7.30
N MET A 187 -0.23 9.98 8.26
CA MET A 187 0.78 10.16 9.31
C MET A 187 0.91 8.92 10.20
N SER A 188 -0.22 8.25 10.52
CA SER A 188 -0.17 6.98 11.26
C SER A 188 0.60 5.91 10.50
N LEU A 189 0.38 5.81 9.18
CA LEU A 189 1.06 4.86 8.32
C LEU A 189 2.54 5.21 8.13
N ILE A 190 2.87 6.48 7.87
CA ILE A 190 4.24 6.97 7.74
C ILE A 190 5.06 6.70 9.00
N ASN A 191 4.50 6.92 10.19
CA ASN A 191 5.15 6.57 11.45
C ASN A 191 5.40 5.06 11.56
N ALA A 192 4.45 4.24 11.15
CA ALA A 192 4.61 2.79 11.17
C ALA A 192 5.68 2.31 10.17
N ILE A 193 5.75 2.90 8.97
CA ILE A 193 6.82 2.66 7.99
C ILE A 193 8.18 3.02 8.60
N TRP A 194 8.29 4.19 9.24
CA TRP A 194 9.53 4.61 9.87
C TRP A 194 9.98 3.63 10.96
N ASP A 195 9.06 3.23 11.83
CA ASP A 195 9.37 2.37 12.97
C ASP A 195 9.69 0.93 12.58
N ALA A 196 9.01 0.42 11.53
CA ALA A 196 9.07 -0.99 11.19
C ALA A 196 9.85 -1.30 9.91
N GLU A 197 9.93 -0.40 8.96
CA GLU A 197 10.44 -0.66 7.60
C GLU A 197 11.67 0.17 7.23
N VAL A 198 12.06 1.16 8.03
CA VAL A 198 13.33 1.88 7.83
C VAL A 198 14.42 1.26 8.68
N ASN A 199 15.55 0.92 8.06
CA ASN A 199 16.73 0.46 8.78
C ASN A 199 17.36 1.61 9.58
N PRO A 200 17.38 1.56 10.92
CA PRO A 200 17.85 2.66 11.73
C PRO A 200 19.36 2.94 11.61
N THR A 201 20.12 2.00 11.03
CA THR A 201 21.57 2.12 10.92
C THR A 201 22.01 2.79 9.63
N ASN A 202 21.38 2.42 8.50
CA ASN A 202 21.80 2.89 7.18
C ASN A 202 20.70 3.66 6.44
N LEU A 203 19.51 3.79 7.02
CA LEU A 203 18.34 4.48 6.47
C LEU A 203 17.82 3.88 5.15
N LEU A 204 18.17 2.65 4.81
CA LEU A 204 17.55 1.94 3.68
C LEU A 204 16.18 1.41 4.10
N ILE A 205 15.28 1.30 3.14
CA ILE A 205 13.95 0.73 3.34
C ILE A 205 14.03 -0.78 3.17
N TYR A 206 13.54 -1.53 4.16
CA TYR A 206 13.33 -2.97 4.06
C TYR A 206 12.17 -3.27 3.11
N SER A 207 12.08 -4.51 2.64
CA SER A 207 10.99 -4.93 1.75
C SER A 207 9.68 -5.26 2.49
N GLY A 208 9.68 -5.18 3.81
CA GLY A 208 8.55 -5.42 4.69
C GLY A 208 8.97 -5.41 6.15
N ASP A 209 8.03 -5.65 7.05
CA ASP A 209 8.24 -5.53 8.49
C ASP A 209 8.67 -6.84 9.19
N GLU A 210 8.83 -7.95 8.47
CA GLU A 210 9.29 -9.23 9.02
C GLU A 210 10.80 -9.31 9.24
N ASP A 211 11.19 -10.16 10.20
CA ASP A 211 12.58 -10.41 10.54
C ASP A 211 13.41 -10.97 9.38
N MET A 212 12.78 -11.66 8.43
CA MET A 212 13.47 -12.17 7.25
C MET A 212 14.07 -11.07 6.38
N TRP A 213 13.50 -9.87 6.40
CA TRP A 213 14.01 -8.70 5.66
C TRP A 213 15.08 -7.94 6.43
N LYS A 214 15.13 -8.09 7.78
CA LYS A 214 15.86 -7.23 8.71
C LYS A 214 17.12 -7.84 9.31
N GLY A 215 17.26 -9.14 9.29
CA GLY A 215 18.30 -9.90 9.98
C GLY A 215 19.74 -9.39 9.78
N ALA A 216 20.72 -10.22 10.14
CA ALA A 216 22.15 -9.86 10.01
C ALA A 216 22.58 -9.61 8.54
N ASN A 217 21.84 -10.16 7.59
CA ASN A 217 22.03 -9.96 6.16
C ASN A 217 20.72 -9.43 5.55
N PRO A 218 20.41 -8.14 5.69
CA PRO A 218 19.16 -7.57 5.18
C PRO A 218 19.08 -7.72 3.68
N VAL A 219 17.86 -7.92 3.19
CA VAL A 219 17.55 -8.08 1.78
C VAL A 219 16.72 -6.89 1.31
N TYR A 220 17.13 -6.29 0.21
CA TYR A 220 16.47 -5.12 -0.36
C TYR A 220 15.96 -5.40 -1.76
N ASN A 221 14.73 -4.99 -2.03
CA ASN A 221 14.15 -4.91 -3.37
C ASN A 221 14.17 -3.45 -3.83
N LEU A 222 14.91 -3.16 -4.88
CA LEU A 222 15.07 -1.79 -5.34
C LEU A 222 13.77 -1.23 -5.98
N SER A 223 12.86 -2.08 -6.42
CA SER A 223 11.56 -1.64 -6.92
C SER A 223 10.67 -1.05 -5.83
N TYR A 224 10.95 -1.36 -4.55
CA TYR A 224 10.25 -0.81 -3.39
C TYR A 224 10.76 0.59 -3.00
N PHE A 225 11.81 1.07 -3.63
CA PHE A 225 12.32 2.41 -3.38
C PHE A 225 11.47 3.44 -4.13
N SER A 226 10.63 4.18 -3.43
CA SER A 226 9.75 5.19 -4.00
C SER A 226 10.22 6.63 -3.73
N PRO A 227 11.02 7.25 -4.63
CA PRO A 227 11.48 8.62 -4.43
C PRO A 227 10.33 9.64 -4.30
N VAL A 228 9.21 9.35 -4.92
CA VAL A 228 8.02 10.22 -4.88
C VAL A 228 7.39 10.19 -3.50
N ALA A 229 7.16 8.99 -2.95
CA ALA A 229 6.63 8.81 -1.61
C ALA A 229 7.51 9.51 -0.57
N LEU A 230 8.82 9.24 -0.57
CA LEU A 230 9.78 9.80 0.40
C LEU A 230 9.84 11.33 0.36
N ARG A 231 9.70 11.96 -0.84
CA ARG A 231 9.63 13.42 -0.93
C ARG A 231 8.34 13.97 -0.36
N LEU A 232 7.21 13.28 -0.55
CA LEU A 232 5.94 13.67 0.05
C LEU A 232 5.96 13.49 1.56
N PHE A 233 6.55 12.40 2.06
CA PHE A 233 6.73 12.16 3.50
C PHE A 233 7.57 13.28 4.13
N ALA A 234 8.67 13.68 3.50
CA ALA A 234 9.49 14.79 3.98
C ALA A 234 8.75 16.15 4.04
N ILE A 235 7.67 16.32 3.27
CA ILE A 235 6.85 17.52 3.30
C ILE A 235 5.87 17.51 4.48
N VAL A 236 5.24 16.36 4.76
CA VAL A 236 4.17 16.27 5.76
C VAL A 236 4.66 15.84 7.14
N ASP A 237 5.77 15.13 7.19
CA ASP A 237 6.38 14.61 8.42
C ASP A 237 7.77 15.21 8.65
N VAL A 238 7.83 16.17 9.55
CA VAL A 238 9.09 16.85 9.95
C VAL A 238 9.80 16.15 11.12
N ALA A 239 9.18 15.13 11.69
CA ALA A 239 9.74 14.43 12.85
C ALA A 239 10.82 13.42 12.41
N HIS A 240 10.73 12.89 11.21
CA HIS A 240 11.64 11.87 10.70
C HIS A 240 12.50 12.37 9.53
N ASN A 241 13.67 11.76 9.38
CA ASN A 241 14.65 12.18 8.37
C ASN A 241 14.42 11.48 7.01
N TRP A 242 13.27 11.71 6.39
CA TRP A 242 12.93 11.14 5.08
C TRP A 242 13.89 11.56 3.96
N THR A 243 14.47 12.76 4.06
CA THR A 243 15.54 13.20 3.13
C THR A 243 16.78 12.33 3.28
N GLY A 244 17.11 11.92 4.50
CA GLY A 244 18.20 10.96 4.76
C GLY A 244 17.94 9.60 4.12
N VAL A 245 16.71 9.08 4.25
CA VAL A 245 16.28 7.83 3.60
C VAL A 245 16.41 7.94 2.09
N LEU A 246 15.91 9.02 1.50
CA LEU A 246 16.02 9.27 0.05
C LEU A 246 17.47 9.31 -0.43
N ASN A 247 18.36 9.95 0.31
CA ASN A 247 19.78 10.03 -0.04
C ASN A 247 20.48 8.67 0.08
N ALA A 248 20.19 7.92 1.15
CA ALA A 248 20.72 6.56 1.35
C ALA A 248 20.29 5.62 0.22
N MET A 249 19.01 5.71 -0.17
CA MET A 249 18.45 4.95 -1.28
C MET A 249 19.19 5.22 -2.60
N TYR A 250 19.39 6.49 -2.98
CA TYR A 250 20.12 6.82 -4.21
C TYR A 250 21.59 6.38 -4.16
N ALA A 251 22.26 6.53 -3.01
CA ALA A 251 23.64 6.05 -2.84
C ALA A 251 23.71 4.53 -3.00
N TYR A 252 22.76 3.80 -2.41
CA TYR A 252 22.70 2.35 -2.54
C TYR A 252 22.39 1.92 -3.98
N MET A 253 21.46 2.58 -4.67
CA MET A 253 21.19 2.31 -6.09
C MET A 253 22.45 2.47 -6.94
N GLN A 254 23.25 3.51 -6.73
CA GLN A 254 24.52 3.70 -7.44
C GLN A 254 25.51 2.57 -7.16
N GLN A 255 25.54 2.07 -5.91
CA GLN A 255 26.43 0.97 -5.52
C GLN A 255 26.06 -0.34 -6.22
N VAL A 256 24.76 -0.66 -6.31
CA VAL A 256 24.29 -1.95 -6.85
C VAL A 256 24.11 -1.96 -8.36
N GLN A 257 24.13 -0.79 -9.00
CA GLN A 257 24.00 -0.69 -10.45
C GLN A 257 25.17 -1.35 -11.15
N ASN A 258 24.86 -2.26 -12.06
CA ASN A 258 25.90 -2.87 -12.89
C ASN A 258 26.54 -1.82 -13.81
N ALA A 259 27.84 -1.55 -13.62
CA ALA A 259 28.57 -0.53 -14.36
C ALA A 259 28.67 -0.79 -15.88
N GLY A 260 28.56 -2.05 -16.30
CA GLY A 260 28.65 -2.42 -17.72
C GLY A 260 27.32 -2.30 -18.47
N THR A 261 26.19 -2.58 -17.80
CA THR A 261 24.87 -2.62 -18.42
C THR A 261 23.94 -1.50 -17.97
N GLY A 262 24.21 -0.88 -16.82
CA GLY A 262 23.34 0.12 -16.22
C GLY A 262 22.06 -0.44 -15.57
N VAL A 263 21.86 -1.77 -15.56
CA VAL A 263 20.70 -2.40 -14.95
C VAL A 263 20.92 -2.69 -13.46
N PHE A 264 19.80 -2.80 -12.74
CA PHE A 264 19.74 -3.14 -11.33
C PHE A 264 19.32 -4.61 -11.16
N PRO A 265 19.78 -5.30 -10.10
CA PRO A 265 19.20 -6.57 -9.71
C PRO A 265 17.80 -6.35 -9.09
N ASP A 266 16.92 -7.34 -9.22
CA ASP A 266 15.62 -7.32 -8.53
C ASP A 266 15.83 -7.31 -7.01
N TRP A 267 16.76 -8.13 -6.53
CA TRP A 267 17.08 -8.29 -5.12
C TRP A 267 18.58 -8.16 -4.87
N SER A 268 18.93 -7.53 -3.76
CA SER A 268 20.31 -7.35 -3.33
C SER A 268 20.44 -7.50 -1.81
N ASP A 269 21.65 -7.91 -1.37
CA ASP A 269 22.01 -7.95 0.04
C ASP A 269 22.49 -6.58 0.55
N GLY A 270 22.72 -6.47 1.87
CA GLY A 270 23.21 -5.22 2.46
C GLY A 270 24.59 -4.75 1.96
N ALA A 271 25.36 -5.61 1.30
CA ALA A 271 26.62 -5.28 0.66
C ALA A 271 26.47 -4.85 -0.81
N GLY A 272 25.26 -4.92 -1.37
CA GLY A 272 24.95 -4.57 -2.75
C GLY A 272 25.15 -5.69 -3.76
N ASN A 273 25.34 -6.93 -3.31
CA ASN A 273 25.42 -8.05 -4.23
C ASN A 273 24.04 -8.49 -4.68
N ALA A 274 23.91 -8.81 -5.97
CA ALA A 274 22.68 -9.43 -6.48
C ALA A 274 22.44 -10.77 -5.80
N ILE A 275 21.23 -10.99 -5.31
CA ILE A 275 20.84 -12.24 -4.65
C ILE A 275 19.52 -12.75 -5.23
N LYS A 276 19.26 -14.04 -4.99
CA LYS A 276 17.93 -14.63 -5.15
C LYS A 276 17.39 -14.93 -3.76
N PRO A 277 16.26 -14.35 -3.35
CA PRO A 277 15.68 -14.68 -2.06
C PRO A 277 15.39 -16.16 -1.92
N ALA A 278 15.54 -16.72 -0.73
CA ALA A 278 15.38 -18.14 -0.47
C ALA A 278 13.97 -18.66 -0.82
N ASN A 279 12.98 -17.79 -0.81
CA ASN A 279 11.58 -18.09 -1.12
C ASN A 279 11.20 -17.78 -2.58
N GLY A 280 12.20 -17.70 -3.42
CA GLY A 280 12.16 -17.63 -4.88
C GLY A 280 10.84 -17.24 -5.54
N SER A 281 10.60 -15.98 -5.66
CA SER A 281 9.67 -15.47 -6.67
C SER A 281 10.34 -15.48 -8.05
#